data_7642790ca41b88bc93d1961441c376ed
#
_entry.id   7642790ca41b88bc93d1961441c376ed
#
_cell.length_a   1.000
_cell.length_b   1.000
_cell.length_c   1.000
_cell.angle_alpha   90.00
_cell.angle_beta   90.00
_cell.angle_gamma   90.00
#
_symmetry.space_group_name_H-M   'P 1'
#
loop_
_entity.id
_entity.type
_entity.pdbx_description
1 polymer ?
#
loop_
_entity_poly.entity_id
_entity_poly.type
_entity_poly.pdbx_seq_one_letter_code
_entity_poly.pdbx_strand_id
1 'polypeptide(L)'
;MIRHRSAFAAVIFLVLGSVSAFAQTQIRFVEYSAKFLCGVVDVQSPAAAVRPGIYETSINIHNPQLPVTPLPSVTFVKKVVVALPEGEKPIPPSQFRRDVLQADFAEQVDCKIIRGMLGPAGAAPFIEGFVVLIVFPAPLATLHELDVVGVYTVNTPQQSISLEMVPVALRLLTFPTAAGARLRDKLMEESKKPE
;
A
#
# COMPACT_ATOMS: atom_id res chain seq x y z
N MET A 1 -37.00 -72.04 -41.11
CA MET A 1 -36.39 -71.77 -39.79
C MET A 1 -35.58 -70.46 -39.89
N ILE A 2 -36.18 -69.33 -39.53
CA ILE A 2 -35.54 -68.02 -39.58
C ILE A 2 -35.31 -67.54 -38.13
N ARG A 3 -34.03 -67.41 -37.69
CA ARG A 3 -33.70 -66.94 -36.36
C ARG A 3 -33.54 -65.44 -36.42
N HIS A 4 -34.45 -64.69 -35.78
CA HIS A 4 -34.30 -63.26 -35.52
C HIS A 4 -33.28 -63.03 -34.38
N ARG A 5 -32.20 -62.34 -34.68
CA ARG A 5 -31.26 -61.78 -33.68
C ARG A 5 -31.65 -60.33 -33.41
N SER A 6 -32.25 -60.09 -32.23
CA SER A 6 -32.53 -58.75 -31.72
C SER A 6 -31.22 -58.11 -31.25
N ALA A 7 -30.81 -57.02 -31.88
CA ALA A 7 -29.70 -56.18 -31.43
C ALA A 7 -30.23 -55.16 -30.41
N PHE A 8 -29.81 -55.27 -29.15
CA PHE A 8 -30.04 -54.25 -28.14
C PHE A 8 -28.97 -53.15 -28.34
N ALA A 9 -29.42 -52.00 -28.79
CA ALA A 9 -28.60 -50.79 -28.81
C ALA A 9 -28.63 -50.13 -27.43
N ALA A 10 -27.56 -50.24 -26.68
CA ALA A 10 -27.36 -49.50 -25.42
C ALA A 10 -26.98 -48.07 -25.73
N VAL A 11 -27.92 -47.13 -25.51
CA VAL A 11 -27.65 -45.68 -25.59
C VAL A 11 -27.02 -45.25 -24.27
N ILE A 12 -25.71 -45.05 -24.26
CA ILE A 12 -24.97 -44.47 -23.12
C ILE A 12 -25.15 -42.96 -23.23
N PHE A 13 -26.02 -42.36 -22.39
CA PHE A 13 -26.11 -40.94 -22.17
C PHE A 13 -24.88 -40.49 -21.35
N LEU A 14 -23.86 -39.96 -22.02
CA LEU A 14 -22.75 -39.26 -21.38
C LEU A 14 -23.26 -37.86 -20.93
N VAL A 15 -23.70 -37.79 -19.66
CA VAL A 15 -23.99 -36.52 -19.01
C VAL A 15 -22.63 -35.85 -18.74
N LEU A 16 -22.14 -35.05 -19.69
CA LEU A 16 -21.05 -34.12 -19.49
C LEU A 16 -21.53 -33.01 -18.56
N GLY A 17 -21.35 -33.24 -17.26
CA GLY A 17 -21.54 -32.21 -16.24
C GLY A 17 -20.54 -31.05 -16.51
N SER A 18 -21.03 -29.98 -17.15
CA SER A 18 -20.29 -28.73 -17.30
C SER A 18 -20.09 -28.14 -15.92
N VAL A 19 -18.97 -28.42 -15.30
CA VAL A 19 -18.50 -27.68 -14.13
C VAL A 19 -18.17 -26.28 -14.62
N SER A 20 -19.18 -25.39 -14.56
CA SER A 20 -18.94 -23.95 -14.78
C SER A 20 -18.02 -23.49 -13.65
N ALA A 21 -16.73 -23.44 -13.93
CA ALA A 21 -15.78 -22.77 -13.07
C ALA A 21 -16.18 -21.29 -13.04
N PHE A 22 -16.94 -20.91 -12.02
CA PHE A 22 -17.18 -19.50 -11.75
C PHE A 22 -15.83 -18.85 -11.47
N ALA A 23 -15.29 -18.17 -12.48
CA ALA A 23 -14.13 -17.33 -12.30
C ALA A 23 -14.50 -16.32 -11.22
N GLN A 24 -14.03 -16.55 -9.99
CA GLN A 24 -14.21 -15.59 -8.91
C GLN A 24 -13.54 -14.30 -9.30
N THR A 25 -14.34 -13.30 -9.63
CA THR A 25 -13.87 -11.95 -9.89
C THR A 25 -13.14 -11.48 -8.65
N GLN A 26 -11.90 -11.03 -8.82
CA GLN A 26 -11.05 -10.57 -7.73
C GLN A 26 -10.87 -9.07 -7.82
N ILE A 27 -10.84 -8.40 -6.68
CA ILE A 27 -10.43 -7.00 -6.56
C ILE A 27 -8.97 -6.98 -6.11
N ARG A 28 -8.16 -6.20 -6.82
CA ARG A 28 -6.74 -6.02 -6.54
C ARG A 28 -6.47 -4.60 -6.09
N PHE A 29 -5.70 -4.45 -5.02
CA PHE A 29 -5.15 -3.18 -4.56
C PHE A 29 -3.64 -3.22 -4.72
N VAL A 30 -3.04 -2.06 -4.89
CA VAL A 30 -1.58 -1.92 -4.86
C VAL A 30 -1.21 -1.30 -3.51
N GLU A 31 -0.28 -1.93 -2.79
CA GLU A 31 0.26 -1.42 -1.53
C GLU A 31 1.73 -1.04 -1.72
N TYR A 32 2.12 0.09 -1.15
CA TYR A 32 3.51 0.50 -0.97
C TYR A 32 3.77 0.70 0.52
N SER A 33 4.94 0.27 1.00
CA SER A 33 5.37 0.46 2.39
C SER A 33 6.74 1.12 2.38
N ALA A 34 6.76 2.44 2.42
CA ALA A 34 7.98 3.25 2.43
C ALA A 34 8.46 3.41 3.88
N LYS A 35 9.71 3.02 4.16
CA LYS A 35 10.33 3.26 5.47
C LYS A 35 10.51 4.76 5.69
N PHE A 36 10.47 5.23 6.93
CA PHE A 36 10.86 6.58 7.31
C PHE A 36 11.73 6.59 8.56
N LEU A 37 12.57 7.63 8.67
CA LEU A 37 13.34 7.99 9.84
C LEU A 37 13.24 9.51 9.99
N CYS A 38 12.74 9.98 11.14
CA CYS A 38 12.49 11.40 11.35
C CYS A 38 12.95 11.84 12.74
N GLY A 39 13.86 12.79 12.78
CA GLY A 39 14.27 13.45 14.02
C GLY A 39 15.72 13.25 14.39
N VAL A 40 16.03 13.41 15.66
CA VAL A 40 17.39 13.47 16.18
C VAL A 40 17.69 12.23 17.02
N VAL A 41 18.79 11.57 16.70
CA VAL A 41 19.39 10.53 17.54
C VAL A 41 20.62 11.08 18.20
N ASP A 42 20.62 11.14 19.54
CA ASP A 42 21.76 11.62 20.33
C ASP A 42 22.83 10.52 20.47
N VAL A 43 24.08 10.95 20.63
CA VAL A 43 25.25 10.07 20.92
C VAL A 43 25.07 9.24 22.19
N GLN A 44 24.24 9.70 23.11
CA GLN A 44 23.99 9.02 24.39
C GLN A 44 22.75 8.09 24.39
N SER A 45 22.07 7.94 23.24
CA SER A 45 20.91 7.06 23.15
C SER A 45 21.36 5.59 23.04
N PRO A 46 21.34 4.79 24.11
CA PRO A 46 21.88 3.42 24.09
C PRO A 46 21.00 2.43 23.29
N ALA A 47 19.81 2.86 22.90
CA ALA A 47 18.81 2.01 22.24
C ALA A 47 18.66 2.27 20.73
N ALA A 48 19.42 3.21 20.16
CA ALA A 48 19.27 3.54 18.76
C ALA A 48 19.99 2.52 17.86
N ALA A 49 19.21 1.80 17.04
CA ALA A 49 19.75 0.95 15.98
C ALA A 49 20.42 1.75 14.85
N VAL A 50 20.33 3.08 14.89
CA VAL A 50 20.89 4.01 13.90
C VAL A 50 21.96 4.89 14.54
N ARG A 51 22.88 5.40 13.72
CA ARG A 51 23.96 6.28 14.19
C ARG A 51 23.43 7.62 14.71
N PRO A 52 24.13 8.29 15.64
CA PRO A 52 23.78 9.64 16.04
C PRO A 52 23.76 10.60 14.83
N GLY A 53 22.72 11.44 14.79
CA GLY A 53 22.51 12.36 13.67
C GLY A 53 21.11 12.93 13.62
N ILE A 54 20.89 13.82 12.64
CA ILE A 54 19.58 14.37 12.29
C ILE A 54 19.10 13.63 11.05
N TYR A 55 17.96 12.98 11.16
CA TYR A 55 17.35 12.17 10.12
C TYR A 55 16.12 12.85 9.54
N GLU A 56 16.06 12.91 8.23
CA GLU A 56 14.90 13.39 7.51
C GLU A 56 14.55 12.43 6.37
N THR A 57 13.27 12.22 6.18
CA THR A 57 12.71 11.41 5.09
C THR A 57 11.74 12.25 4.29
N SER A 58 11.80 12.09 2.98
CA SER A 58 10.82 12.56 2.02
C SER A 58 10.38 11.38 1.15
N ILE A 59 9.10 11.08 1.14
CA ILE A 59 8.51 10.05 0.28
C ILE A 59 7.82 10.77 -0.86
N ASN A 60 8.38 10.64 -2.07
CA ASN A 60 7.84 11.23 -3.29
C ASN A 60 6.92 10.21 -3.95
N ILE A 61 5.70 10.62 -4.26
CA ILE A 61 4.65 9.80 -4.85
C ILE A 61 4.26 10.48 -6.15
N HIS A 62 4.47 9.81 -7.28
CA HIS A 62 4.17 10.32 -8.61
C HIS A 62 3.16 9.40 -9.32
N ASN A 63 2.19 9.99 -9.99
CA ASN A 63 1.30 9.28 -10.90
C ASN A 63 1.87 9.36 -12.33
N PRO A 64 2.56 8.32 -12.83
CA PRO A 64 3.30 8.37 -14.09
C PRO A 64 2.40 8.27 -15.32
N GLN A 65 1.08 8.32 -15.15
CA GLN A 65 0.18 8.21 -16.30
C GLN A 65 0.26 9.45 -17.17
N LEU A 66 0.26 9.23 -18.47
CA LEU A 66 0.23 10.33 -19.41
C LEU A 66 -1.12 11.07 -19.34
N PRO A 67 -1.12 12.40 -19.43
CA PRO A 67 -2.34 13.19 -19.46
C PRO A 67 -3.08 12.93 -20.78
N VAL A 68 -4.16 12.14 -20.68
CA VAL A 68 -5.10 11.87 -21.78
C VAL A 68 -6.49 12.35 -21.35
N THR A 69 -7.38 12.57 -22.29
CA THR A 69 -8.73 13.07 -21.96
C THR A 69 -9.74 11.91 -21.94
N PRO A 70 -10.48 11.71 -20.81
CA PRO A 70 -10.37 12.41 -19.53
C PRO A 70 -9.07 12.05 -18.79
N LEU A 71 -8.49 13.01 -18.06
CA LEU A 71 -7.26 12.78 -17.30
C LEU A 71 -7.48 11.72 -16.23
N PRO A 72 -6.72 10.64 -16.22
CA PRO A 72 -6.84 9.61 -15.21
C PRO A 72 -6.32 10.14 -13.87
N SER A 73 -7.12 10.03 -12.83
CA SER A 73 -6.68 10.29 -11.46
C SER A 73 -6.57 8.99 -10.69
N VAL A 74 -5.59 8.91 -9.81
CA VAL A 74 -5.40 7.79 -8.91
C VAL A 74 -5.86 8.19 -7.52
N THR A 75 -6.80 7.41 -6.97
CA THR A 75 -7.21 7.56 -5.57
C THR A 75 -6.46 6.55 -4.72
N PHE A 76 -5.89 7.02 -3.62
CA PHE A 76 -5.24 6.17 -2.64
C PHE A 76 -5.49 6.68 -1.22
N VAL A 77 -5.19 5.83 -0.25
CA VAL A 77 -5.15 6.22 1.16
C VAL A 77 -3.76 5.96 1.70
N LYS A 78 -3.35 6.78 2.67
CA LYS A 78 -2.07 6.65 3.37
C LYS A 78 -2.26 6.66 4.87
N LYS A 79 -1.42 5.89 5.59
CA LYS A 79 -1.31 5.89 7.05
C LYS A 79 0.15 5.77 7.46
N VAL A 80 0.43 6.11 8.72
CA VAL A 80 1.74 5.98 9.35
C VAL A 80 1.69 4.88 10.39
N VAL A 81 2.71 4.02 10.40
CA VAL A 81 2.92 2.95 11.39
C VAL A 81 4.31 3.14 11.99
N VAL A 82 4.37 3.33 13.32
CA VAL A 82 5.64 3.48 14.04
C VAL A 82 6.22 2.10 14.34
N ALA A 83 7.50 1.91 14.06
CA ALA A 83 8.27 0.75 14.49
C ALA A 83 8.91 1.05 15.83
N LEU A 84 8.68 0.19 16.81
CA LEU A 84 9.25 0.30 18.15
C LEU A 84 10.22 -0.86 18.41
N PRO A 85 11.20 -0.67 19.30
CA PRO A 85 12.02 -1.75 19.81
C PRO A 85 11.18 -2.89 20.39
N GLU A 86 11.73 -4.10 20.36
CA GLU A 86 11.08 -5.28 20.96
C GLU A 86 10.83 -5.05 22.46
N GLY A 87 9.61 -5.39 22.89
CA GLY A 87 9.18 -5.22 24.30
C GLY A 87 8.54 -3.88 24.62
N GLU A 88 8.57 -2.90 23.74
CA GLU A 88 7.85 -1.65 23.94
C GLU A 88 6.36 -1.79 23.59
N LYS A 89 5.51 -0.98 24.25
CA LYS A 89 4.06 -1.00 24.01
C LYS A 89 3.77 -0.44 22.60
N PRO A 90 3.10 -1.20 21.72
CA PRO A 90 2.79 -0.74 20.39
C PRO A 90 2.02 0.59 20.36
N ILE A 91 2.44 1.49 19.48
CA ILE A 91 1.70 2.72 19.15
C ILE A 91 0.67 2.37 18.08
N PRO A 92 -0.61 2.73 18.26
CA PRO A 92 -1.61 2.52 17.21
C PRO A 92 -1.21 3.23 15.90
N PRO A 93 -1.45 2.61 14.74
CA PRO A 93 -1.27 3.31 13.46
C PRO A 93 -2.11 4.59 13.40
N SER A 94 -1.64 5.58 12.64
CA SER A 94 -2.46 6.76 12.36
C SER A 94 -3.75 6.37 11.62
N GLN A 95 -4.73 7.26 11.60
CA GLN A 95 -5.89 7.10 10.74
C GLN A 95 -5.46 7.17 9.27
N PHE A 96 -6.27 6.58 8.38
CA PHE A 96 -6.06 6.72 6.96
C PHE A 96 -6.44 8.14 6.51
N ARG A 97 -5.58 8.72 5.67
CA ARG A 97 -5.87 9.95 4.92
C ARG A 97 -6.04 9.60 3.44
N ARG A 98 -7.06 10.16 2.81
CA ARG A 98 -7.33 9.96 1.39
C ARG A 98 -6.73 11.08 0.58
N ASP A 99 -6.13 10.70 -0.56
CA ASP A 99 -5.63 11.62 -1.57
C ASP A 99 -6.06 11.20 -2.98
N VAL A 100 -6.04 12.17 -3.89
CA VAL A 100 -6.33 11.98 -5.31
C VAL A 100 -5.24 12.68 -6.10
N LEU A 101 -4.48 11.92 -6.86
CA LEU A 101 -3.36 12.42 -7.66
C LEU A 101 -3.71 12.35 -9.15
N GLN A 102 -3.71 13.48 -9.81
CA GLN A 102 -3.96 13.54 -11.26
C GLN A 102 -2.78 12.95 -12.05
N ALA A 103 -3.01 12.64 -13.32
CA ALA A 103 -1.95 12.17 -14.21
C ALA A 103 -0.80 13.17 -14.28
N ASP A 104 0.43 12.68 -14.22
CA ASP A 104 1.68 13.45 -14.25
C ASP A 104 1.84 14.46 -13.09
N PHE A 105 1.10 14.24 -11.99
CA PHE A 105 1.27 15.01 -10.76
C PHE A 105 2.02 14.19 -9.72
N ALA A 106 2.72 14.91 -8.85
CA ALA A 106 3.43 14.32 -7.72
C ALA A 106 3.07 15.01 -6.41
N GLU A 107 3.13 14.26 -5.33
CA GLU A 107 3.06 14.77 -3.97
C GLU A 107 4.21 14.26 -3.12
N GLN A 108 4.48 14.95 -2.03
CA GLN A 108 5.54 14.63 -1.08
C GLN A 108 4.97 14.40 0.31
N VAL A 109 5.41 13.33 0.97
CA VAL A 109 5.14 13.06 2.38
C VAL A 109 6.47 13.15 3.15
N ASP A 110 6.69 14.25 3.83
CA ASP A 110 7.89 14.53 4.61
C ASP A 110 7.73 14.22 6.10
N CYS A 111 8.79 14.39 6.88
CA CYS A 111 8.78 14.19 8.33
C CYS A 111 7.75 15.06 9.07
N LYS A 112 7.47 16.27 8.58
CA LYS A 112 6.45 17.15 9.18
C LYS A 112 5.06 16.57 9.00
N ILE A 113 4.74 16.09 7.80
CA ILE A 113 3.45 15.44 7.50
C ILE A 113 3.32 14.13 8.29
N ILE A 114 4.38 13.30 8.32
CA ILE A 114 4.43 12.04 9.09
C ILE A 114 4.11 12.29 10.56
N ARG A 115 4.78 13.26 11.17
CA ARG A 115 4.57 13.64 12.58
C ARG A 115 3.16 14.17 12.82
N GLY A 116 2.64 14.99 11.91
CA GLY A 116 1.27 15.49 11.96
C GLY A 116 0.23 14.36 11.92
N MET A 117 0.44 13.34 11.10
CA MET A 117 -0.47 12.18 11.02
C MET A 117 -0.45 11.32 12.29
N LEU A 118 0.63 11.31 13.03
CA LEU A 118 0.78 10.57 14.30
C LEU A 118 0.24 11.34 15.51
N GLY A 119 -0.04 12.63 15.36
CA GLY A 119 -0.46 13.48 16.48
C GLY A 119 0.53 13.47 17.63
N PRO A 120 0.09 13.23 18.89
CA PRO A 120 0.98 13.23 20.06
C PRO A 120 2.15 12.25 19.98
N ALA A 121 1.97 11.09 19.33
CA ALA A 121 3.04 10.12 19.14
C ALA A 121 4.15 10.63 18.20
N GLY A 122 3.84 11.58 17.33
CA GLY A 122 4.81 12.25 16.45
C GLY A 122 5.71 13.25 17.16
N ALA A 123 5.48 13.57 18.43
CA ALA A 123 6.30 14.53 19.21
C ALA A 123 7.61 13.94 19.73
N ALA A 124 7.82 12.62 19.65
CA ALA A 124 9.06 11.98 20.09
C ALA A 124 10.28 12.56 19.33
N PRO A 125 11.44 12.73 20.00
CA PRO A 125 12.65 13.29 19.37
C PRO A 125 13.06 12.57 18.09
N PHE A 126 12.95 11.23 18.09
CA PHE A 126 13.19 10.37 16.95
C PHE A 126 12.05 9.39 16.79
N ILE A 127 11.59 9.19 15.56
CA ILE A 127 10.60 8.20 15.18
C ILE A 127 11.05 7.50 13.91
N GLU A 128 10.79 6.21 13.84
CA GLU A 128 10.97 5.42 12.62
C GLU A 128 9.75 4.51 12.38
N GLY A 129 9.57 4.09 11.14
CA GLY A 129 8.45 3.24 10.79
C GLY A 129 8.17 3.19 9.31
N PHE A 130 6.89 3.09 8.96
CA PHE A 130 6.46 2.96 7.58
C PHE A 130 5.29 3.91 7.29
N VAL A 131 5.36 4.57 6.13
CA VAL A 131 4.19 5.15 5.47
C VAL A 131 3.63 4.08 4.54
N VAL A 132 2.41 3.65 4.83
CA VAL A 132 1.70 2.63 4.03
C VAL A 132 0.70 3.32 3.13
N LEU A 133 0.82 3.11 1.82
CA LEU A 133 -0.07 3.62 0.79
C LEU A 133 -0.89 2.45 0.24
N ILE A 134 -2.20 2.63 0.08
CA ILE A 134 -3.07 1.64 -0.56
C ILE A 134 -3.80 2.34 -1.70
N VAL A 135 -3.46 1.93 -2.92
CA VAL A 135 -4.07 2.44 -4.16
C VAL A 135 -5.32 1.63 -4.47
N PHE A 136 -6.42 2.33 -4.74
CA PHE A 136 -7.67 1.70 -5.11
C PHE A 136 -7.67 1.27 -6.58
N PRO A 137 -8.31 0.13 -6.90
CA PRO A 137 -8.46 -0.28 -8.28
C PRO A 137 -9.32 0.75 -9.04
N ALA A 138 -8.91 1.03 -10.27
CA ALA A 138 -9.72 1.82 -11.19
C ALA A 138 -10.99 1.06 -11.63
N PRO A 139 -12.00 1.76 -12.16
CA PRO A 139 -13.08 1.12 -12.89
C PRO A 139 -12.49 0.21 -13.98
N LEU A 140 -13.07 -0.96 -14.21
CA LEU A 140 -12.61 -2.00 -15.15
C LEU A 140 -11.40 -2.83 -14.67
N ALA A 141 -11.14 -2.89 -13.36
CA ALA A 141 -10.07 -3.70 -12.76
C ALA A 141 -8.65 -3.38 -13.28
N THR A 142 -8.45 -2.20 -13.85
CA THR A 142 -7.12 -1.72 -14.22
C THR A 142 -6.34 -1.38 -12.95
N LEU A 143 -5.13 -1.92 -12.84
CA LEU A 143 -4.22 -1.54 -11.74
C LEU A 143 -3.58 -0.20 -12.09
N HIS A 144 -3.67 0.74 -11.15
CA HIS A 144 -2.92 1.97 -11.22
C HIS A 144 -1.68 1.81 -10.32
N GLU A 145 -0.52 1.89 -10.92
CA GLU A 145 0.74 1.90 -10.22
C GLU A 145 1.20 3.35 -10.08
N LEU A 146 1.82 3.63 -8.94
CA LEU A 146 2.47 4.91 -8.65
C LEU A 146 3.98 4.70 -8.62
N ASP A 147 4.74 5.71 -9.01
CA ASP A 147 6.16 5.75 -8.73
C ASP A 147 6.34 6.28 -7.30
N VAL A 148 6.86 5.44 -6.41
CA VAL A 148 7.09 5.80 -5.02
C VAL A 148 8.58 5.69 -4.71
N VAL A 149 9.17 6.79 -4.27
CA VAL A 149 10.61 6.87 -3.95
C VAL A 149 10.79 7.46 -2.56
N GLY A 150 11.46 6.73 -1.69
CA GLY A 150 11.94 7.24 -0.40
C GLY A 150 13.28 7.95 -0.58
N VAL A 151 13.38 9.19 -0.10
CA VAL A 151 14.61 9.98 -0.05
C VAL A 151 14.98 10.16 1.41
N TYR A 152 16.15 9.65 1.78
CA TYR A 152 16.64 9.65 3.15
C TYR A 152 17.85 10.56 3.25
N THR A 153 17.81 11.49 4.20
CA THR A 153 18.92 12.39 4.50
C THR A 153 19.34 12.22 5.95
N VAL A 154 20.63 12.10 6.17
CA VAL A 154 21.21 12.12 7.51
C VAL A 154 22.32 13.15 7.57
N ASN A 155 22.27 14.00 8.60
CA ASN A 155 23.33 14.92 8.95
C ASN A 155 23.96 14.45 10.27
N THR A 156 25.23 14.07 10.23
CA THR A 156 25.96 13.57 11.40
C THR A 156 26.76 14.69 12.06
N PRO A 157 27.15 14.54 13.36
CA PRO A 157 27.96 15.52 14.08
C PRO A 157 29.31 15.85 13.38
N GLN A 158 29.82 14.95 12.56
CA GLN A 158 31.04 15.14 11.78
C GLN A 158 30.81 15.93 10.46
N GLN A 159 29.63 16.54 10.30
CA GLN A 159 29.23 17.33 9.12
C GLN A 159 29.19 16.54 7.81
N SER A 160 29.10 15.22 7.88
CA SER A 160 28.82 14.38 6.71
C SER A 160 27.33 14.33 6.43
N ILE A 161 26.93 14.71 5.23
CA ILE A 161 25.56 14.53 4.75
C ILE A 161 25.55 13.26 3.89
N SER A 162 24.68 12.33 4.22
CA SER A 162 24.38 11.18 3.36
C SER A 162 22.98 11.33 2.80
N LEU A 163 22.86 11.09 1.50
CA LEU A 163 21.60 11.08 0.77
C LEU A 163 21.44 9.72 0.10
N GLU A 164 20.31 9.08 0.32
CA GLU A 164 19.95 7.82 -0.33
C GLU A 164 18.55 7.93 -0.93
N MET A 165 18.39 7.43 -2.16
CA MET A 165 17.10 7.33 -2.85
C MET A 165 16.79 5.87 -3.09
N VAL A 166 15.65 5.42 -2.58
CA VAL A 166 15.24 4.02 -2.66
C VAL A 166 13.85 3.91 -3.30
N PRO A 167 13.73 3.26 -4.46
CA PRO A 167 12.42 2.91 -5.01
C PRO A 167 11.67 1.98 -4.05
N VAL A 168 10.39 2.27 -3.83
CA VAL A 168 9.54 1.45 -2.97
C VAL A 168 8.82 0.42 -3.82
N ALA A 169 9.11 -0.86 -3.57
CA ALA A 169 8.47 -1.95 -4.29
C ALA A 169 6.97 -2.02 -4.00
N LEU A 170 6.17 -2.22 -5.04
CA LEU A 170 4.73 -2.47 -4.91
C LEU A 170 4.45 -3.90 -4.42
N ARG A 171 3.34 -4.06 -3.71
CA ARG A 171 2.78 -5.35 -3.33
C ARG A 171 1.33 -5.43 -3.78
N LEU A 172 0.94 -6.51 -4.44
CA LEU A 172 -0.44 -6.76 -4.83
C LEU A 172 -1.21 -7.43 -3.69
N LEU A 173 -2.32 -6.81 -3.30
CA LEU A 173 -3.29 -7.36 -2.38
C LEU A 173 -4.50 -7.82 -3.18
N THR A 174 -4.79 -9.11 -3.16
CA THR A 174 -5.87 -9.71 -3.96
C THR A 174 -6.95 -10.28 -3.03
N PHE A 175 -8.19 -9.87 -3.26
CA PHE A 175 -9.33 -10.27 -2.46
C PHE A 175 -10.48 -10.78 -3.35
N PRO A 176 -11.29 -11.75 -2.88
CA PRO A 176 -12.59 -12.02 -3.48
C PRO A 176 -13.42 -10.73 -3.56
N THR A 177 -14.22 -10.56 -4.62
CA THR A 177 -14.93 -9.30 -4.90
C THR A 177 -15.68 -8.73 -3.70
N ALA A 178 -16.44 -9.58 -2.99
CA ALA A 178 -17.21 -9.12 -1.83
C ALA A 178 -16.32 -8.65 -0.65
N ALA A 179 -15.16 -9.29 -0.45
CA ALA A 179 -14.21 -8.90 0.59
C ALA A 179 -13.45 -7.63 0.20
N GLY A 180 -13.02 -7.53 -1.06
CA GLY A 180 -12.35 -6.35 -1.60
C GLY A 180 -13.25 -5.11 -1.61
N ALA A 181 -14.53 -5.25 -1.95
CA ALA A 181 -15.50 -4.16 -1.88
C ALA A 181 -15.67 -3.65 -0.43
N ARG A 182 -15.86 -4.56 0.53
CA ARG A 182 -15.94 -4.17 1.95
C ARG A 182 -14.67 -3.48 2.46
N LEU A 183 -13.50 -3.98 2.06
CA LEU A 183 -12.23 -3.34 2.43
C LEU A 183 -12.15 -1.93 1.88
N ARG A 184 -12.47 -1.74 0.60
CA ARG A 184 -12.49 -0.41 -0.04
C ARG A 184 -13.41 0.54 0.72
N ASP A 185 -14.64 0.12 0.98
CA ASP A 185 -15.64 0.96 1.62
C ASP A 185 -15.22 1.34 3.04
N LYS A 186 -14.64 0.39 3.78
CA LYS A 186 -14.07 0.64 5.13
C LYS A 186 -12.92 1.67 5.07
N LEU A 187 -11.96 1.52 4.17
CA LEU A 187 -10.83 2.45 4.02
C LEU A 187 -11.32 3.85 3.64
N MET A 188 -12.33 3.93 2.79
CA MET A 188 -12.94 5.19 2.38
C MET A 188 -13.72 5.86 3.51
N GLU A 189 -14.36 5.09 4.39
CA GLU A 189 -15.06 5.61 5.56
C GLU A 189 -14.06 6.10 6.63
N GLU A 190 -13.05 5.30 6.95
CA GLU A 190 -12.01 5.67 7.93
C GLU A 190 -11.27 6.95 7.51
N SER A 191 -11.03 7.15 6.21
CA SER A 191 -10.34 8.34 5.70
C SER A 191 -11.16 9.63 5.72
N LYS A 192 -12.45 9.58 6.06
CA LYS A 192 -13.35 10.76 6.21
C LYS A 192 -13.44 11.26 7.64
N LYS A 193 -12.97 10.51 8.62
CA LYS A 193 -13.03 10.91 10.02
C LYS A 193 -12.09 12.10 10.23
N PRO A 194 -12.57 13.18 10.88
CA PRO A 194 -11.71 14.30 11.26
C PRO A 194 -10.67 13.83 12.29
N GLU A 195 -9.54 14.48 12.27
CA GLU A 195 -8.47 14.29 13.28
C GLU A 195 -8.81 14.86 14.63
#